data_5719854baedb2baad91e7571f74d8bf1
#
_entry.id   5719854baedb2baad91e7571f74d8bf1
#
_cell.length_a   1.000
_cell.length_b   1.000
_cell.length_c   1.000
_cell.angle_alpha   90.00
_cell.angle_beta   90.00
_cell.angle_gamma   90.00
#
_symmetry.space_group_name_H-M   'P 1'
#
loop_
_entity.id
_entity.type
_entity.pdbx_description
1 polymer ?
#
loop_
_entity_poly.entity_id
_entity_poly.type
_entity_poly.pdbx_seq_one_letter_code
_entity_poly.pdbx_strand_id
1 'polypeptide(L)'
;MDKRQFLAATAFAGAGLPALGAAQAGGKSAAKAAGPGVLTLGGAIGAVNRGPIDPVLDQLMVKHTVSFEKAHVFDFAAITMLLAVTIKPTLEYDGKPHTLKGPLVTDVLKAAGGPTADGTRLMMR
;
A
#
# COMPACT_ATOMS: atom_id res chain seq x y z
N MET A 1 -36.76 7.79 -34.43
CA MET A 1 -36.52 6.90 -34.01
C MET A 1 -35.50 6.73 -33.30
N ASP A 2 -35.51 5.95 -33.03
CA ASP A 2 -35.37 6.32 -31.96
C ASP A 2 -34.07 5.97 -31.36
N LYS A 3 -33.24 6.99 -31.14
CA LYS A 3 -31.97 6.90 -30.44
C LYS A 3 -32.11 6.28 -29.07
N ARG A 4 -33.26 6.47 -28.47
CA ARG A 4 -33.53 5.88 -27.14
C ARG A 4 -33.62 4.35 -27.18
N GLN A 5 -34.26 3.84 -28.19
CA GLN A 5 -34.35 2.40 -28.34
C GLN A 5 -32.98 1.78 -28.64
N PHE A 6 -32.20 2.48 -29.45
CA PHE A 6 -30.87 2.02 -29.75
C PHE A 6 -29.98 2.01 -28.48
N LEU A 7 -30.10 3.07 -27.68
CA LEU A 7 -29.37 3.14 -26.42
C LEU A 7 -29.78 2.05 -25.44
N ALA A 8 -31.07 1.71 -25.44
CA ALA A 8 -31.53 0.65 -24.56
C ALA A 8 -30.93 -0.70 -24.96
N ALA A 9 -30.86 -0.95 -26.25
CA ALA A 9 -30.23 -2.16 -26.76
C ALA A 9 -28.75 -2.21 -26.42
N THR A 10 -28.09 -1.09 -26.56
CA THR A 10 -26.67 -1.00 -26.21
C THR A 10 -26.45 -1.21 -24.73
N ALA A 11 -27.31 -0.66 -23.90
CA ALA A 11 -27.21 -0.84 -22.49
C ALA A 11 -27.35 -2.31 -22.10
N PHE A 12 -28.26 -3.00 -22.75
CA PHE A 12 -28.42 -4.43 -22.51
C PHE A 12 -27.19 -5.23 -22.91
N ALA A 13 -26.63 -4.91 -24.06
CA ALA A 13 -25.40 -5.55 -24.51
C ALA A 13 -24.25 -5.27 -23.53
N GLY A 14 -24.22 -4.06 -23.03
CA GLY A 14 -23.24 -3.70 -22.02
C GLY A 14 -23.44 -4.45 -20.70
N ALA A 15 -24.65 -4.80 -20.39
CA ALA A 15 -24.93 -5.54 -19.16
C ALA A 15 -24.36 -6.96 -19.20
N GLY A 16 -24.22 -7.51 -20.37
CA GLY A 16 -23.58 -8.82 -20.50
C GLY A 16 -22.08 -8.80 -20.24
N LEU A 17 -21.45 -7.67 -20.48
CA LEU A 17 -20.02 -7.54 -20.31
C LEU A 17 -19.54 -7.55 -18.88
N PRO A 18 -20.30 -7.09 -17.91
CA PRO A 18 -19.82 -7.12 -16.53
C PRO A 18 -19.41 -8.48 -16.04
N ALA A 19 -19.95 -9.52 -16.66
CA ALA A 19 -19.48 -10.85 -16.36
C ALA A 19 -17.98 -11.01 -16.57
N LEU A 20 -17.44 -10.23 -17.47
CA LEU A 20 -16.00 -10.22 -17.70
C LEU A 20 -15.25 -9.56 -16.54
N GLY A 21 -15.92 -8.72 -15.81
CA GLY A 21 -15.32 -8.11 -14.63
C GLY A 21 -14.90 -9.13 -13.59
N ALA A 22 -15.53 -10.28 -13.60
CA ALA A 22 -15.13 -11.35 -12.71
C ALA A 22 -13.70 -11.83 -13.00
N ALA A 23 -13.26 -11.71 -14.24
CA ALA A 23 -11.90 -12.07 -14.59
C ALA A 23 -10.85 -11.21 -13.90
N GLN A 24 -11.27 -10.07 -13.36
CA GLN A 24 -10.38 -9.16 -12.67
C GLN A 24 -10.15 -9.55 -11.23
N ALA A 25 -10.80 -10.58 -10.75
CA ALA A 25 -10.65 -11.01 -9.37
C ALA A 25 -9.21 -11.40 -9.01
N GLY A 26 -8.36 -11.58 -9.99
CA GLY A 26 -6.98 -11.96 -9.75
C GLY A 26 -6.06 -10.83 -9.30
N GLY A 27 -6.48 -9.59 -9.37
CA GLY A 27 -5.58 -8.49 -9.07
C GLY A 27 -6.08 -7.66 -7.89
N LYS A 28 -5.63 -7.95 -6.69
CA LYS A 28 -5.82 -7.02 -5.58
C LYS A 28 -4.80 -5.90 -5.72
N SER A 29 -5.13 -4.91 -6.53
CA SER A 29 -4.37 -3.69 -6.57
C SER A 29 -4.83 -2.80 -5.42
N ALA A 30 -3.96 -2.50 -4.49
CA ALA A 30 -4.23 -1.52 -3.45
C ALA A 30 -4.31 -0.11 -4.04
N ALA A 31 -5.03 0.77 -3.38
CA ALA A 31 -5.13 2.15 -3.81
C ALA A 31 -3.74 2.82 -3.79
N LYS A 32 -3.45 3.58 -4.85
CA LYS A 32 -2.22 4.35 -4.92
C LYS A 32 -2.21 5.41 -3.82
N ALA A 33 -1.04 5.65 -3.25
CA ALA A 33 -0.86 6.70 -2.26
C ALA A 33 -1.22 8.07 -2.85
N ALA A 34 -2.02 8.83 -2.13
CA ALA A 34 -2.49 10.15 -2.57
C ALA A 34 -1.46 11.26 -2.31
N GLY A 35 -0.65 11.09 -1.27
CA GLY A 35 0.39 12.04 -0.88
C GLY A 35 1.79 11.47 -1.07
N PRO A 36 2.81 12.22 -0.62
CA PRO A 36 4.19 11.75 -0.66
C PRO A 36 4.36 10.46 0.11
N GLY A 37 5.11 9.52 -0.44
CA GLY A 37 5.41 8.27 0.24
C GLY A 37 6.29 8.49 1.47
N VAL A 38 5.86 7.99 2.61
CA VAL A 38 6.59 8.09 3.88
C VAL A 38 7.26 6.78 4.23
N LEU A 39 6.62 5.67 3.87
CA LEU A 39 7.12 4.32 4.13
C LEU A 39 6.85 3.44 2.92
N THR A 40 7.85 2.70 2.50
CA THR A 40 7.72 1.74 1.40
C THR A 40 8.05 0.34 1.90
N LEU A 41 7.14 -0.60 1.69
CA LEU A 41 7.33 -2.01 2.01
C LEU A 41 7.45 -2.81 0.72
N GLY A 42 8.49 -3.62 0.64
CA GLY A 42 8.70 -4.55 -0.47
C GLY A 42 8.85 -5.98 0.03
N GLY A 43 8.99 -6.91 -0.88
CA GLY A 43 9.18 -8.31 -0.56
C GLY A 43 7.88 -9.10 -0.53
N ALA A 44 7.68 -9.89 0.51
CA ALA A 44 6.55 -10.81 0.62
C ALA A 44 5.26 -10.08 1.06
N ILE A 45 4.75 -9.21 0.21
CA ILE A 45 3.52 -8.44 0.46
C ILE A 45 2.44 -8.80 -0.56
N GLY A 46 1.18 -8.72 -0.14
CA GLY A 46 0.03 -9.02 -0.99
C GLY A 46 -0.67 -7.79 -1.56
N ALA A 47 -0.69 -6.69 -0.80
CA ALA A 47 -1.30 -5.44 -1.25
C ALA A 47 -0.24 -4.56 -1.92
N VAL A 48 -0.33 -4.39 -3.23
CA VAL A 48 0.68 -3.69 -4.03
C VAL A 48 0.06 -2.43 -4.62
N ASN A 49 0.70 -1.29 -4.44
CA ASN A 49 0.26 -0.02 -5.01
C ASN A 49 1.33 0.73 -5.78
N ARG A 50 2.51 0.16 -5.96
CA ARG A 50 3.52 0.68 -6.89
C ARG A 50 4.31 -0.45 -7.52
N GLY A 51 4.81 -0.18 -8.71
CA GLY A 51 5.68 -1.08 -9.45
C GLY A 51 7.15 -0.98 -9.04
N PRO A 52 8.05 -1.43 -9.91
CA PRO A 52 9.48 -1.49 -9.63
C PRO A 52 10.10 -0.12 -9.39
N ILE A 53 11.32 -0.14 -8.88
CA ILE A 53 12.12 1.06 -8.69
C ILE A 53 12.37 1.77 -10.03
N ASP A 54 12.22 3.08 -10.01
CA ASP A 54 12.60 3.95 -11.11
C ASP A 54 13.98 4.55 -10.83
N PRO A 55 15.00 4.25 -11.67
CA PRO A 55 16.35 4.73 -11.42
C PRO A 55 16.50 6.25 -11.40
N VAL A 56 15.58 6.98 -12.00
CA VAL A 56 15.60 8.43 -12.07
C VAL A 56 14.89 9.07 -10.89
N LEU A 57 13.70 8.55 -10.55
CA LEU A 57 12.87 9.11 -9.49
C LEU A 57 13.26 8.59 -8.11
N ASP A 58 13.75 7.37 -8.02
CA ASP A 58 14.08 6.70 -6.75
C ASP A 58 15.59 6.67 -6.50
N GLN A 59 16.31 7.69 -6.91
CA GLN A 59 17.78 7.72 -6.83
C GLN A 59 18.33 7.38 -5.44
N LEU A 60 17.67 7.84 -4.40
CA LEU A 60 18.11 7.57 -3.04
C LEU A 60 18.03 6.07 -2.71
N MET A 61 16.94 5.42 -3.11
CA MET A 61 16.78 3.98 -2.92
C MET A 61 17.84 3.20 -3.71
N VAL A 62 18.08 3.59 -4.96
CA VAL A 62 19.12 2.98 -5.79
C VAL A 62 20.49 3.13 -5.14
N LYS A 63 20.79 4.32 -4.62
CA LYS A 63 22.05 4.59 -3.94
C LYS A 63 22.26 3.72 -2.70
N HIS A 64 21.18 3.38 -2.01
CA HIS A 64 21.21 2.49 -0.87
C HIS A 64 21.01 1.01 -1.22
N THR A 65 21.15 0.67 -2.49
CA THR A 65 21.00 -0.71 -2.99
C THR A 65 19.66 -1.36 -2.65
N VAL A 66 18.61 -0.55 -2.54
CA VAL A 66 17.26 -1.04 -2.38
C VAL A 66 16.71 -1.39 -3.75
N SER A 67 16.12 -2.56 -3.89
CA SER A 67 15.46 -3.00 -5.12
C SER A 67 14.19 -3.75 -4.82
N PHE A 68 13.18 -3.58 -5.65
CA PHE A 68 11.94 -4.34 -5.59
C PHE A 68 11.22 -4.27 -6.94
N GLU A 69 10.47 -5.30 -7.26
CA GLU A 69 9.62 -5.33 -8.45
C GLU A 69 8.24 -4.76 -8.18
N LYS A 70 7.79 -4.85 -6.95
CA LYS A 70 6.50 -4.38 -6.48
C LYS A 70 6.61 -3.97 -5.02
N ALA A 71 5.85 -2.98 -4.63
CA ALA A 71 5.89 -2.46 -3.28
C ALA A 71 4.53 -1.89 -2.85
N HIS A 72 4.37 -1.69 -1.56
CA HIS A 72 3.28 -0.93 -0.96
C HIS A 72 3.83 0.34 -0.34
N VAL A 73 3.36 1.47 -0.82
CA VAL A 73 3.75 2.79 -0.31
C VAL A 73 2.65 3.32 0.58
N PHE A 74 3.02 3.69 1.79
CA PHE A 74 2.16 4.42 2.71
C PHE A 74 2.51 5.89 2.66
N ASP A 75 1.51 6.74 2.48
CA ASP A 75 1.64 8.16 2.76
C ASP A 75 1.28 8.42 4.23
N PHE A 76 1.38 9.66 4.66
CA PHE A 76 1.07 10.01 6.05
C PHE A 76 -0.39 9.73 6.40
N ALA A 77 -1.31 10.01 5.49
CA ALA A 77 -2.72 9.75 5.71
C ALA A 77 -3.00 8.26 5.91
N ALA A 78 -2.40 7.39 5.10
CA ALA A 78 -2.56 5.95 5.23
C ALA A 78 -2.05 5.43 6.58
N ILE A 79 -0.92 5.94 7.05
CA ILE A 79 -0.36 5.55 8.34
C ILE A 79 -1.26 6.02 9.49
N THR A 80 -1.77 7.23 9.42
CA THR A 80 -2.63 7.78 10.48
C THR A 80 -4.01 7.14 10.55
N MET A 81 -4.44 6.47 9.48
CA MET A 81 -5.69 5.69 9.50
C MET A 81 -5.56 4.36 10.24
N LEU A 82 -4.35 3.88 10.47
CA LEU A 82 -4.13 2.65 11.23
C LEU A 82 -4.33 2.91 12.73
N LEU A 83 -4.70 1.84 13.46
CA LEU A 83 -4.89 1.93 14.90
C LEU A 83 -3.59 2.38 15.57
N ALA A 84 -3.67 3.49 16.29
CA ALA A 84 -2.52 4.07 16.97
C ALA A 84 -2.38 3.57 18.40
N VAL A 85 -1.15 3.28 18.79
CA VAL A 85 -0.76 2.92 20.15
C VAL A 85 0.12 4.02 20.72
N THR A 86 -0.05 4.33 22.01
CA THR A 86 0.77 5.33 22.70
C THR A 86 1.77 4.64 23.58
N ILE A 87 3.04 5.04 23.48
CA ILE A 87 4.13 4.55 24.33
C ILE A 87 4.89 5.74 24.93
N LYS A 88 5.60 5.49 26.02
CA LYS A 88 6.43 6.52 26.67
C LYS A 88 7.86 5.99 26.86
N PRO A 89 8.63 5.85 25.78
CA PRO A 89 10.01 5.43 25.93
C PRO A 89 10.89 6.56 26.45
N THR A 90 11.96 6.21 27.14
CA THR A 90 13.04 7.13 27.45
C THR A 90 14.00 7.12 26.26
N LEU A 91 14.22 8.28 25.66
CA LEU A 91 15.09 8.40 24.50
C LEU A 91 16.54 8.63 24.92
N GLU A 92 17.46 7.99 24.22
CA GLU A 92 18.88 8.00 24.59
C GLU A 92 19.52 9.39 24.45
N TYR A 93 19.08 10.18 23.48
CA TYR A 93 19.72 11.45 23.17
C TYR A 93 19.51 12.54 24.24
N ASP A 94 18.45 12.46 25.03
CA ASP A 94 18.20 13.44 26.10
C ASP A 94 17.88 12.80 27.46
N GLY A 95 17.80 11.48 27.52
CA GLY A 95 17.53 10.73 28.76
C GLY A 95 16.15 10.97 29.34
N LYS A 96 15.21 11.53 28.57
CA LYS A 96 13.88 11.88 29.04
C LYS A 96 12.80 10.99 28.44
N PRO A 97 11.69 10.75 29.18
CA PRO A 97 10.55 10.04 28.60
C PRO A 97 9.80 10.92 27.62
N HIS A 98 9.44 10.37 26.48
CA HIS A 98 8.67 11.04 25.44
C HIS A 98 7.42 10.25 25.14
N THR A 99 6.30 10.95 24.92
CA THR A 99 5.06 10.33 24.49
C THR A 99 5.07 10.20 22.97
N LEU A 100 5.10 8.96 22.48
CA LEU A 100 5.04 8.64 21.06
C LEU A 100 3.73 7.95 20.74
N LYS A 101 3.15 8.29 19.60
CA LYS A 101 1.90 7.70 19.13
C LYS A 101 2.04 7.27 17.66
N GLY A 102 1.69 6.04 17.38
CA GLY A 102 1.74 5.51 16.02
C GLY A 102 1.21 4.09 15.94
N PRO A 103 1.08 3.54 14.74
CA PRO A 103 0.63 2.18 14.55
C PRO A 103 1.72 1.17 14.95
N LEU A 104 1.30 -0.03 15.31
CA LEU A 104 2.22 -1.15 15.49
C LEU A 104 2.79 -1.59 14.15
N VAL A 105 4.03 -2.04 14.15
CA VAL A 105 4.68 -2.59 12.94
C VAL A 105 3.88 -3.75 12.37
N THR A 106 3.31 -4.60 13.23
CA THR A 106 2.47 -5.72 12.79
C THR A 106 1.22 -5.26 12.05
N ASP A 107 0.62 -4.15 12.47
CA ASP A 107 -0.56 -3.60 11.81
C ASP A 107 -0.21 -2.99 10.46
N VAL A 108 0.96 -2.36 10.36
CA VAL A 108 1.49 -1.86 9.08
C VAL A 108 1.74 -3.02 8.12
N LEU A 109 2.34 -4.10 8.58
CA LEU A 109 2.58 -5.30 7.77
C LEU A 109 1.27 -5.93 7.30
N LYS A 110 0.28 -6.05 8.18
CA LYS A 110 -1.05 -6.55 7.81
C LYS A 110 -1.70 -5.69 6.74
N ALA A 111 -1.61 -4.37 6.86
CA ALA A 111 -2.16 -3.45 5.88
C ALA A 111 -1.52 -3.60 4.50
N ALA A 112 -0.25 -3.97 4.44
CA ALA A 112 0.45 -4.26 3.20
C ALA A 112 0.27 -5.72 2.74
N GLY A 113 -0.46 -6.54 3.49
CA GLY A 113 -0.62 -7.95 3.17
C GLY A 113 0.65 -8.77 3.37
N GLY A 114 1.52 -8.33 4.25
CA GLY A 114 2.76 -9.02 4.59
C GLY A 114 2.59 -10.06 5.68
N PRO A 115 3.58 -10.94 5.86
CA PRO A 115 3.55 -11.95 6.90
C PRO A 115 3.73 -11.32 8.28
N THR A 116 3.00 -11.83 9.27
CA THR A 116 3.08 -11.39 10.66
C THR A 116 3.37 -12.54 11.62
N ALA A 117 3.71 -13.71 11.08
CA ALA A 117 4.02 -14.89 11.88
C ALA A 117 5.36 -14.72 12.62
N ASP A 118 5.51 -15.49 13.69
CA ASP A 118 6.77 -15.53 14.43
C ASP A 118 7.91 -15.96 13.49
N GLY A 119 9.06 -15.32 13.64
CA GLY A 119 10.20 -15.56 12.77
C GLY A 119 10.20 -14.73 11.48
N THR A 120 9.22 -13.88 11.26
CA THR A 120 9.25 -12.93 10.14
C THR A 120 10.45 -12.00 10.27
N ARG A 121 11.27 -11.98 9.23
CA ARG A 121 12.48 -11.14 9.22
C ARG A 121 12.18 -9.82 8.50
N LEU A 122 12.44 -8.71 9.17
CA LEU A 122 12.34 -7.38 8.61
C LEU A 122 13.72 -6.80 8.40
N MET A 123 13.92 -6.14 7.26
CA MET A 123 15.13 -5.40 6.96
C MET A 123 14.74 -3.94 6.74
N MET A 124 15.29 -3.05 7.55
CA MET A 124 15.08 -1.60 7.41
C MET A 124 16.32 -0.97 6.78
N ARG A 125 16.08 -0.08 5.82
CA ARG A 125 17.15 0.68 5.13
C ARG A 125 16.73 2.11 4.88
#